data_0979d39572f23825b185b69319606f27
#
_entry.id   0979d39572f23825b185b69319606f27
#
_cell.length_a   1.000
_cell.length_b   1.000
_cell.length_c   1.000
_cell.angle_alpha   90.00
_cell.angle_beta   90.00
_cell.angle_gamma   90.00
#
_symmetry.space_group_name_H-M   'P 1'
#
loop_
_entity.id
_entity.type
_entity.pdbx_description
1 polymer ?
#
loop_
_entity_poly.entity_id
_entity_poly.type
_entity_poly.pdbx_seq_one_letter_code
_entity_poly.pdbx_strand_id
1 'polypeptide(L)'
;MTDTTRRRLDAERRTAATAEQISRQHRGAALLGEMLARAAAEGLPAIAWTIGSADAALAGRCEARQMDQRRQDFNAWRLAIGTWAGQGADAKREYADTSGTVRLVDQWDRFEGVIITLTADIWAEG
;
A
#
# COMPACT_ATOMS: atom_id res chain seq x y z
N MET A 1 -3.28 28.58 33.20
CA MET A 1 -2.31 27.54 32.81
C MET A 1 -0.95 28.18 32.58
N THR A 2 0.10 27.65 33.22
CA THR A 2 1.46 28.15 33.04
C THR A 2 2.06 27.63 31.73
N ASP A 3 3.09 28.31 31.20
CA ASP A 3 3.80 27.87 30.01
C ASP A 3 4.41 26.48 30.19
N THR A 4 4.92 26.15 31.37
CA THR A 4 5.50 24.85 31.71
C THR A 4 4.45 23.75 31.61
N THR A 5 3.23 23.99 32.09
CA THR A 5 2.13 23.04 32.04
C THR A 5 1.70 22.80 30.58
N ARG A 6 1.62 23.89 29.78
CA ARG A 6 1.26 23.82 28.37
C ARG A 6 2.29 22.99 27.59
N ARG A 7 3.58 23.21 27.80
CA ARG A 7 4.66 22.47 27.14
C ARG A 7 4.60 20.98 27.46
N ARG A 8 4.31 20.64 28.72
CA ARG A 8 4.17 19.25 29.15
C ARG A 8 2.99 18.56 28.45
N LEU A 9 1.83 19.22 28.40
CA LEU A 9 0.66 18.68 27.72
C LEU A 9 0.89 18.51 26.23
N ASP A 10 1.57 19.45 25.58
CA ASP A 10 1.92 19.37 24.17
C ASP A 10 2.89 18.21 23.90
N ALA A 11 3.86 17.99 24.79
CA ALA A 11 4.79 16.87 24.68
C ALA A 11 4.08 15.53 24.86
N GLU A 12 3.15 15.43 25.82
CA GLU A 12 2.34 14.23 26.04
C GLU A 12 1.47 13.91 24.83
N ARG A 13 0.84 14.92 24.20
CA ARG A 13 0.04 14.74 22.98
C ARG A 13 0.87 14.25 21.83
N ARG A 14 2.08 14.80 21.63
CA ARG A 14 3.00 14.36 20.58
C ARG A 14 3.45 12.93 20.79
N THR A 15 3.74 12.54 22.02
CA THR A 15 4.12 11.17 22.36
C THR A 15 3.00 10.19 22.05
N ALA A 16 1.75 10.54 22.41
CA ALA A 16 0.57 9.72 22.13
C ALA A 16 0.33 9.58 20.62
N ALA A 17 0.45 10.68 19.86
CA ALA A 17 0.29 10.67 18.40
C ALA A 17 1.35 9.80 17.73
N THR A 18 2.61 9.88 18.19
CA THR A 18 3.70 9.04 17.69
C THR A 18 3.45 7.56 17.97
N ALA A 19 2.99 7.22 19.17
CA ALA A 19 2.66 5.85 19.54
C ALA A 19 1.53 5.28 18.66
N GLU A 20 0.51 6.09 18.34
CA GLU A 20 -0.56 5.69 17.44
C GLU A 20 -0.05 5.45 16.01
N GLN A 21 0.83 6.33 15.51
CA GLN A 21 1.43 6.16 14.19
C GLN A 21 2.23 4.86 14.11
N ILE A 22 3.05 4.57 15.12
CA ILE A 22 3.84 3.33 15.18
C ILE A 22 2.91 2.12 15.24
N SER A 23 1.82 2.20 16.01
CA SER A 23 0.83 1.12 16.08
C SER A 23 0.19 0.84 14.71
N ARG A 24 -0.13 1.89 13.96
CA ARG A 24 -0.68 1.75 12.60
C ARG A 24 0.34 1.16 11.64
N GLN A 25 1.59 1.59 11.72
CA GLN A 25 2.68 1.00 10.92
C GLN A 25 2.88 -0.47 11.25
N HIS A 26 2.83 -0.82 12.52
CA HIS A 26 2.94 -2.22 12.95
C HIS A 26 1.80 -3.08 12.40
N ARG A 27 0.59 -2.55 12.37
CA ARG A 27 -0.56 -3.24 11.78
C ARG A 27 -0.34 -3.49 10.28
N GLY A 28 0.14 -2.48 9.56
CA GLY A 28 0.49 -2.62 8.15
C GLY A 28 1.58 -3.67 7.93
N ALA A 29 2.63 -3.63 8.74
CA ALA A 29 3.74 -4.58 8.65
C ALA A 29 3.28 -6.02 8.94
N ALA A 30 2.41 -6.21 9.91
CA ALA A 30 1.88 -7.53 10.26
C ALA A 30 1.05 -8.11 9.10
N LEU A 31 0.18 -7.30 8.50
CA LEU A 31 -0.58 -7.72 7.34
C LEU A 31 0.32 -8.02 6.15
N LEU A 32 1.34 -7.18 5.91
CA LEU A 32 2.30 -7.41 4.84
C LEU A 32 3.02 -8.74 5.02
N GLY A 33 3.42 -9.08 6.25
CA GLY A 33 4.03 -10.36 6.55
C GLY A 33 3.13 -11.54 6.18
N GLU A 34 1.83 -11.47 6.51
CA GLU A 34 0.85 -12.48 6.14
C GLU A 34 0.68 -12.57 4.62
N MET A 35 0.58 -11.43 3.95
CA MET A 35 0.45 -11.37 2.49
C MET A 35 1.65 -11.98 1.79
N LEU A 36 2.86 -11.68 2.26
CA LEU A 36 4.09 -12.23 1.69
C LEU A 36 4.18 -13.74 1.87
N ALA A 37 3.73 -14.26 3.01
CA ALA A 37 3.68 -15.70 3.24
C ALA A 37 2.73 -16.39 2.25
N ARG A 38 1.56 -15.80 2.02
CA ARG A 38 0.59 -16.29 1.03
C ARG A 38 1.15 -16.19 -0.39
N ALA A 39 1.80 -15.06 -0.70
CA ALA A 39 2.41 -14.85 -2.01
C ALA A 39 3.48 -15.91 -2.31
N ALA A 40 4.31 -16.23 -1.33
CA ALA A 40 5.32 -17.27 -1.47
C ALA A 40 4.68 -18.64 -1.75
N ALA A 41 3.60 -18.97 -1.03
CA ALA A 41 2.88 -20.24 -1.23
C ALA A 41 2.18 -20.31 -2.60
N GLU A 42 1.69 -19.18 -3.10
CA GLU A 42 0.97 -19.10 -4.38
C GLU A 42 1.87 -18.79 -5.58
N GLY A 43 3.15 -18.55 -5.35
CA GLY A 43 4.12 -18.28 -6.42
C GLY A 43 3.96 -16.91 -7.06
N LEU A 44 3.52 -15.91 -6.31
CA LEU A 44 3.39 -14.54 -6.84
C LEU A 44 4.76 -13.90 -7.06
N PRO A 45 4.87 -12.99 -8.04
CA PRO A 45 6.12 -12.29 -8.28
C PRO A 45 6.45 -11.31 -7.15
N ALA A 46 7.74 -11.08 -6.92
CA ALA A 46 8.18 -10.08 -5.95
C ALA A 46 7.92 -8.68 -6.51
N ILE A 47 7.37 -7.80 -5.67
CA ILE A 47 7.17 -6.38 -5.97
C ILE A 47 7.69 -5.54 -4.81
N ALA A 48 7.86 -4.24 -5.02
CA ALA A 48 8.31 -3.34 -3.97
C ALA A 48 7.15 -2.94 -3.06
N TRP A 49 7.36 -3.04 -1.74
CA TRP A 49 6.34 -2.66 -0.76
C TRP A 49 6.83 -1.52 0.13
N THR A 50 5.94 -0.60 0.42
CA THR A 50 6.18 0.51 1.35
C THR A 50 5.09 0.51 2.40
N ILE A 51 5.49 0.73 3.66
CA ILE A 51 4.56 0.88 4.79
C ILE A 51 4.30 2.36 4.99
N GLY A 52 3.03 2.75 5.08
CA GLY A 52 2.66 4.15 5.29
C GLY A 52 3.17 4.70 6.63
N SER A 53 3.50 5.98 6.65
CA SER A 53 4.09 6.63 7.83
C SER A 53 3.06 7.07 8.87
N ALA A 54 1.84 7.36 8.47
CA ALA A 54 0.81 7.92 9.37
C ALA A 54 -0.42 7.03 9.51
N ASP A 55 -0.77 6.30 8.47
CA ASP A 55 -1.96 5.46 8.42
C ASP A 55 -1.59 3.98 8.37
N ALA A 56 -2.52 3.11 8.73
CA ALA A 56 -2.37 1.68 8.47
C ALA A 56 -2.54 1.47 6.96
N ALA A 57 -1.46 1.60 6.21
CA ALA A 57 -1.46 1.59 4.76
C ALA A 57 -0.24 0.87 4.19
N LEU A 58 -0.45 0.16 3.09
CA LEU A 58 0.60 -0.50 2.33
C LEU A 58 0.52 -0.03 0.88
N ALA A 59 1.66 0.22 0.28
CA ALA A 59 1.76 0.53 -1.14
C ALA A 59 2.66 -0.49 -1.82
N GLY A 60 2.10 -1.25 -2.76
CA GLY A 60 2.83 -2.19 -3.60
C GLY A 60 3.07 -1.58 -4.98
N ARG A 61 4.30 -1.65 -5.47
CA ARG A 61 4.66 -1.15 -6.78
C ARG A 61 5.35 -2.23 -7.60
N CYS A 62 4.80 -2.46 -8.79
CA CYS A 62 5.38 -3.40 -9.75
C CYS A 62 6.50 -2.71 -10.51
N GLU A 63 7.73 -3.22 -10.38
CA GLU A 63 8.95 -2.60 -10.87
C GLU A 63 9.73 -3.46 -11.86
N ALA A 64 9.11 -4.50 -12.43
CA ALA A 64 9.77 -5.31 -13.44
C ALA A 64 10.27 -4.44 -14.59
N ARG A 65 11.44 -4.74 -15.14
CA ARG A 65 12.04 -3.93 -16.21
C ARG A 65 11.22 -3.94 -17.49
N GLN A 66 10.66 -5.10 -17.84
CA GLN A 66 9.83 -5.22 -19.04
C GLN A 66 8.39 -4.86 -18.72
N MET A 67 7.79 -4.05 -19.57
CA MET A 67 6.44 -3.53 -19.36
C MET A 67 5.37 -4.63 -19.35
N ASP A 68 5.50 -5.63 -20.21
CA ASP A 68 4.59 -6.78 -20.23
C ASP A 68 4.65 -7.55 -18.93
N GLN A 69 5.84 -7.76 -18.38
CA GLN A 69 6.01 -8.44 -17.10
C GLN A 69 5.44 -7.60 -15.97
N ARG A 70 5.64 -6.27 -16.02
CA ARG A 70 5.09 -5.35 -15.03
C ARG A 70 3.57 -5.39 -15.00
N ARG A 71 2.92 -5.45 -16.17
CA ARG A 71 1.46 -5.59 -16.30
C ARG A 71 1.00 -6.95 -15.76
N GLN A 72 1.70 -8.01 -16.08
CA GLN A 72 1.39 -9.35 -15.56
C GLN A 72 1.51 -9.42 -14.04
N ASP A 73 2.57 -8.84 -13.47
CA ASP A 73 2.77 -8.77 -12.02
C ASP A 73 1.64 -8.00 -11.35
N PHE A 74 1.25 -6.86 -11.92
CA PHE A 74 0.12 -6.07 -11.43
C PHE A 74 -1.17 -6.89 -11.43
N ASN A 75 -1.48 -7.57 -12.53
CA ASN A 75 -2.70 -8.38 -12.63
C ASN A 75 -2.68 -9.56 -11.65
N ALA A 76 -1.54 -10.22 -11.47
CA ALA A 76 -1.41 -11.33 -10.54
C ALA A 76 -1.66 -10.89 -9.08
N TRP A 77 -1.05 -9.80 -8.67
CA TRP A 77 -1.25 -9.26 -7.32
C TRP A 77 -2.67 -8.72 -7.11
N ARG A 78 -3.22 -8.05 -8.10
CA ARG A 78 -4.59 -7.55 -8.06
C ARG A 78 -5.60 -8.67 -7.81
N LEU A 79 -5.47 -9.76 -8.53
CA LEU A 79 -6.34 -10.93 -8.37
C LEU A 79 -6.15 -11.59 -7.02
N ALA A 80 -4.91 -11.73 -6.56
CA ALA A 80 -4.60 -12.33 -5.27
C ALA A 80 -5.19 -11.51 -4.12
N ILE A 81 -4.93 -10.21 -4.09
CA ILE A 81 -5.45 -9.33 -3.04
C ILE A 81 -6.99 -9.33 -3.06
N GLY A 82 -7.60 -9.27 -4.22
CA GLY A 82 -9.06 -9.34 -4.36
C GLY A 82 -9.64 -10.62 -3.80
N THR A 83 -8.97 -11.75 -4.04
CA THR A 83 -9.37 -13.05 -3.49
C THR A 83 -9.22 -13.06 -1.97
N TRP A 84 -8.09 -12.60 -1.43
CA TRP A 84 -7.87 -12.58 0.01
C TRP A 84 -8.81 -11.62 0.75
N ALA A 85 -9.12 -10.48 0.13
CA ALA A 85 -10.05 -9.49 0.68
C ALA A 85 -11.52 -9.93 0.54
N GLY A 86 -11.80 -10.89 -0.34
CA GLY A 86 -13.16 -11.32 -0.64
C GLY A 86 -13.93 -10.33 -1.52
N GLN A 87 -13.23 -9.39 -2.15
CA GLN A 87 -13.85 -8.36 -3.00
C GLN A 87 -12.82 -7.77 -3.96
N GLY A 88 -13.27 -7.22 -5.08
CA GLY A 88 -12.43 -6.47 -5.99
C GLY A 88 -11.99 -5.14 -5.39
N ALA A 89 -11.08 -4.45 -6.06
CA ALA A 89 -10.57 -3.15 -5.60
C ALA A 89 -11.70 -2.13 -5.46
N ASP A 90 -11.68 -1.35 -4.38
CA ASP A 90 -12.67 -0.28 -4.12
C ASP A 90 -12.50 0.89 -5.09
N ALA A 91 -11.26 1.19 -5.45
CA ALA A 91 -10.94 2.20 -6.44
C ALA A 91 -10.01 1.61 -7.49
N LYS A 92 -10.37 1.81 -8.75
CA LYS A 92 -9.58 1.40 -9.92
C LYS A 92 -9.34 2.63 -10.76
N ARG A 93 -8.09 2.94 -11.03
CA ARG A 93 -7.74 4.14 -11.79
C ARG A 93 -6.66 3.82 -12.80
N GLU A 94 -6.76 4.51 -13.93
CA GLU A 94 -5.76 4.45 -14.97
C GLU A 94 -5.42 5.89 -15.36
N TYR A 95 -4.18 6.28 -15.19
CA TYR A 95 -3.72 7.63 -15.48
C TYR A 95 -2.74 7.59 -16.64
N ALA A 96 -3.01 8.39 -17.67
CA ALA A 96 -2.06 8.60 -18.76
C ALA A 96 -1.45 9.99 -18.61
N ASP A 97 -0.12 10.08 -18.79
CA ASP A 97 0.57 11.36 -18.86
C ASP A 97 0.92 11.71 -20.31
N THR A 98 1.56 12.88 -20.50
CA THR A 98 1.93 13.37 -21.83
C THR A 98 3.12 12.63 -22.44
N SER A 99 3.83 11.82 -21.64
CA SER A 99 4.99 11.05 -22.12
C SER A 99 4.62 9.68 -22.70
N GLY A 100 3.34 9.31 -22.66
CA GLY A 100 2.88 7.99 -23.09
C GLY A 100 2.94 6.93 -21.99
N THR A 101 3.25 7.32 -20.75
CA THR A 101 3.21 6.42 -19.60
C THR A 101 1.80 6.36 -19.03
N VAL A 102 1.35 5.16 -18.74
CA VAL A 102 0.06 4.91 -18.08
C VAL A 102 0.32 4.35 -16.70
N ARG A 103 -0.30 4.92 -15.68
CA ARG A 103 -0.25 4.40 -14.32
C ARG A 103 -1.52 3.61 -14.04
N LEU A 104 -1.35 2.33 -13.75
CA LEU A 104 -2.42 1.48 -13.25
C LEU A 104 -2.46 1.58 -11.74
N VAL A 105 -3.64 1.76 -11.16
CA VAL A 105 -3.81 1.86 -9.71
C VAL A 105 -5.07 1.09 -9.31
N ASP A 106 -4.92 0.16 -8.38
CA ASP A 106 -6.04 -0.46 -7.68
C ASP A 106 -5.87 -0.22 -6.19
N GLN A 107 -6.97 -0.02 -5.47
CA GLN A 107 -6.94 0.28 -4.04
C GLN A 107 -8.03 -0.49 -3.30
N TRP A 108 -7.67 -1.05 -2.16
CA TRP A 108 -8.58 -1.71 -1.21
C TRP A 108 -8.53 -0.92 0.09
N ASP A 109 -9.66 -0.32 0.49
CA ASP A 109 -9.69 0.59 1.63
C ASP A 109 -9.88 -0.12 2.98
N ARG A 110 -10.28 -1.39 2.97
CA ARG A 110 -10.69 -2.10 4.19
C ARG A 110 -10.17 -3.53 4.27
N PHE A 111 -8.93 -3.74 3.92
CA PHE A 111 -8.35 -5.08 4.09
C PHE A 111 -7.81 -5.21 5.51
N GLU A 112 -8.59 -5.82 6.41
CA GLU A 112 -8.25 -6.01 7.83
C GLU A 112 -7.83 -4.69 8.52
N GLY A 113 -8.52 -3.59 8.20
CA GLY A 113 -8.24 -2.28 8.75
C GLY A 113 -7.04 -1.57 8.11
N VAL A 114 -6.53 -2.09 7.02
CA VAL A 114 -5.38 -1.54 6.28
C VAL A 114 -5.81 -1.11 4.88
N ILE A 115 -5.33 0.04 4.45
CA ILE A 115 -5.50 0.51 3.07
C ILE A 115 -4.37 -0.09 2.24
N ILE A 116 -4.71 -0.77 1.16
CA ILE A 116 -3.72 -1.31 0.22
C ILE A 116 -3.85 -0.62 -1.11
N THR A 117 -2.77 -0.04 -1.61
CA THR A 117 -2.69 0.55 -2.93
C THR A 117 -1.67 -0.22 -3.76
N LEU A 118 -2.07 -0.65 -4.95
CA LEU A 118 -1.21 -1.37 -5.89
C LEU A 118 -1.04 -0.51 -7.13
N THR A 119 0.20 -0.30 -7.56
CA THR A 119 0.50 0.53 -8.72
C THR A 119 1.47 -0.14 -9.69
N ALA A 120 1.35 0.23 -10.95
CA ALA A 120 2.31 -0.12 -11.99
C ALA A 120 2.34 0.98 -13.05
N ASP A 121 3.52 1.44 -13.39
CA ASP A 121 3.71 2.39 -14.49
C ASP A 121 4.12 1.61 -15.74
N ILE A 122 3.32 1.70 -16.79
CA ILE A 122 3.52 0.99 -18.05
C ILE A 122 3.50 1.97 -19.22
N TRP A 123 4.07 1.55 -20.35
CA TRP A 123 3.93 2.34 -21.58
C TRP A 123 2.54 2.12 -22.16
N ALA A 124 1.93 3.20 -22.62
CA ALA A 124 0.72 3.08 -23.42
C ALA A 124 1.06 2.32 -24.71
N GLU A 125 0.30 1.30 -25.02
CA GLU A 125 0.43 0.61 -26.30
C GLU A 125 -0.07 1.54 -27.40
N GLY A 126 0.88 2.00 -28.21
CA GLY A 126 0.59 2.85 -29.34
C GLY A 126 0.38 2.08 -30.60
#